data_d840622b763f5df43c23298160012a33
#
_entry.id   d840622b763f5df43c23298160012a33
#
_cell.length_a   1.000
_cell.length_b   1.000
_cell.length_c   1.000
_cell.angle_alpha   90.00
_cell.angle_beta   90.00
_cell.angle_gamma   90.00
#
_symmetry.space_group_name_H-M   'P 1'
#
loop_
_entity.id
_entity.type
_entity.pdbx_description
1 polymer ?
#
loop_
_entity_poly.entity_id
_entity_poly.type
_entity_poly.pdbx_seq_one_letter_code
_entity_poly.pdbx_strand_id
1 'polypeptide(L)'
;KPEKIKVNEKPIKAISKPNLNVNTETLKTIKLNDNLISQNINLPNKPIKQEVMIEKKNEKLSTNEINTLENYKNNIRSIIQSFAITNYPKKDLRRKNEGIVHIIFKLKEDGSIDSINTGPNTKANDSLINAAIDSVRKSAPFEQISLLKKEREFEINIIYKIN
;
A
#
# COMPACT_ATOMS: atom_id res chain seq x y z
N LYS A 1 -30.58 49.03 -27.05
CA LYS A 1 -31.53 48.27 -26.15
C LYS A 1 -30.82 46.93 -25.84
N PRO A 2 -30.50 46.65 -24.59
CA PRO A 2 -29.94 45.35 -24.22
C PRO A 2 -31.06 44.35 -23.96
N GLU A 3 -30.96 43.16 -24.56
CA GLU A 3 -31.84 42.04 -24.32
C GLU A 3 -31.50 41.35 -23.00
N LYS A 4 -32.55 41.11 -22.19
CA LYS A 4 -32.50 40.44 -20.89
C LYS A 4 -32.43 38.92 -21.10
N ILE A 5 -31.35 38.30 -20.67
CA ILE A 5 -31.21 36.83 -20.59
C ILE A 5 -31.97 36.38 -19.35
N LYS A 6 -33.01 35.56 -19.53
CA LYS A 6 -33.74 34.89 -18.46
C LYS A 6 -32.93 33.72 -17.97
N VAL A 7 -32.48 33.82 -16.72
CA VAL A 7 -31.89 32.68 -15.96
C VAL A 7 -33.02 31.77 -15.46
N ASN A 8 -33.03 30.53 -15.90
CA ASN A 8 -34.00 29.55 -15.53
C ASN A 8 -33.45 28.77 -14.31
N GLU A 9 -33.85 29.18 -13.11
CA GLU A 9 -33.53 28.47 -11.86
C GLU A 9 -34.42 27.22 -11.72
N LYS A 10 -33.82 26.03 -11.79
CA LYS A 10 -34.47 24.79 -11.37
C LYS A 10 -34.19 24.54 -9.88
N PRO A 11 -35.18 24.21 -9.05
CA PRO A 11 -34.96 23.99 -7.63
C PRO A 11 -34.21 22.69 -7.34
N ILE A 12 -33.19 22.82 -6.51
CA ILE A 12 -32.38 21.69 -6.03
C ILE A 12 -33.22 20.94 -4.98
N LYS A 13 -33.56 19.69 -5.26
CA LYS A 13 -34.18 18.79 -4.30
C LYS A 13 -33.22 18.46 -3.16
N ALA A 14 -33.68 18.71 -1.93
CA ALA A 14 -33.02 18.39 -0.69
C ALA A 14 -32.73 16.88 -0.60
N ILE A 15 -31.45 16.54 -0.40
CA ILE A 15 -31.00 15.17 -0.11
C ILE A 15 -31.19 14.94 1.39
N SER A 16 -32.09 14.02 1.72
CA SER A 16 -32.38 13.56 3.08
C SER A 16 -31.16 12.87 3.71
N LYS A 17 -30.91 13.22 4.99
CA LYS A 17 -29.85 12.64 5.85
C LYS A 17 -30.09 11.15 6.07
N PRO A 18 -29.04 10.29 6.05
CA PRO A 18 -29.19 8.93 6.52
C PRO A 18 -29.25 8.87 8.06
N ASN A 19 -30.22 8.14 8.55
CA ASN A 19 -30.56 7.88 9.94
C ASN A 19 -29.49 6.96 10.55
N LEU A 20 -28.75 7.45 11.56
CA LEU A 20 -27.84 6.65 12.40
C LEU A 20 -28.67 5.94 13.47
N ASN A 21 -29.01 4.67 13.24
CA ASN A 21 -29.52 3.80 14.30
C ASN A 21 -28.32 3.13 15.00
N VAL A 22 -27.97 3.68 16.16
CA VAL A 22 -27.03 3.08 17.10
C VAL A 22 -27.80 2.06 17.93
N ASN A 23 -27.56 0.79 17.72
CA ASN A 23 -28.08 -0.26 18.59
C ASN A 23 -27.00 -0.60 19.64
N THR A 24 -27.18 -0.03 20.83
CA THR A 24 -26.45 -0.37 22.06
C THR A 24 -27.24 -1.44 22.82
N GLU A 25 -26.73 -2.65 22.80
CA GLU A 25 -26.98 -3.75 23.77
C GLU A 25 -26.09 -4.93 23.29
N THR A 26 -25.24 -5.60 24.05
CA THR A 26 -25.25 -6.05 25.42
C THR A 26 -23.84 -6.55 25.77
N LEU A 27 -23.20 -5.95 26.73
CA LEU A 27 -22.08 -6.56 27.46
C LEU A 27 -22.64 -7.62 28.37
N LYS A 28 -22.43 -8.89 28.07
CA LYS A 28 -22.58 -9.98 29.05
C LYS A 28 -21.26 -10.64 29.31
N THR A 29 -20.75 -10.35 30.47
CA THR A 29 -19.79 -11.04 31.32
C THR A 29 -19.98 -12.55 31.22
N ILE A 30 -18.95 -13.29 30.77
CA ILE A 30 -18.87 -14.75 30.97
C ILE A 30 -17.78 -15.00 32.01
N LYS A 31 -18.25 -15.45 33.17
CA LYS A 31 -17.46 -15.90 34.31
C LYS A 31 -16.73 -17.19 33.94
N LEU A 32 -15.46 -17.29 34.40
CA LEU A 32 -14.73 -18.52 34.50
C LEU A 32 -15.50 -19.52 35.38
N ASN A 33 -15.59 -20.73 34.94
CA ASN A 33 -15.78 -21.86 35.81
C ASN A 33 -14.79 -22.97 35.42
N ASP A 34 -13.82 -23.17 36.29
CA ASP A 34 -13.06 -24.40 36.41
C ASP A 34 -14.01 -25.51 36.82
N ASN A 35 -14.02 -26.62 36.13
CA ASN A 35 -14.14 -27.93 36.78
C ASN A 35 -13.72 -29.06 35.85
N LEU A 36 -12.78 -29.82 36.35
CA LEU A 36 -12.35 -31.13 35.92
C LEU A 36 -13.55 -32.09 35.75
N ILE A 37 -13.55 -32.88 34.70
CA ILE A 37 -13.90 -34.32 34.81
C ILE A 37 -13.30 -35.05 33.60
N SER A 38 -12.39 -35.96 33.92
CA SER A 38 -11.89 -37.01 33.05
C SER A 38 -13.04 -37.98 32.69
N GLN A 39 -13.32 -38.13 31.38
CA GLN A 39 -13.99 -39.34 30.92
C GLN A 39 -13.40 -39.82 29.61
N ASN A 40 -12.81 -41.01 29.72
CA ASN A 40 -12.35 -41.89 28.68
C ASN A 40 -13.51 -42.24 27.74
N ILE A 41 -13.48 -41.83 26.49
CA ILE A 41 -14.37 -42.37 25.46
C ILE A 41 -13.51 -42.83 24.28
N ASN A 42 -13.41 -44.14 24.19
CA ASN A 42 -12.90 -44.86 23.03
C ASN A 42 -13.83 -44.65 21.84
N LEU A 43 -13.34 -44.02 20.77
CA LEU A 43 -14.01 -43.96 19.47
C LEU A 43 -13.07 -44.39 18.34
N PRO A 44 -13.60 -45.07 17.32
CA PRO A 44 -12.82 -45.81 16.34
C PRO A 44 -12.15 -44.89 15.30
N ASN A 45 -10.95 -45.29 14.92
CA ASN A 45 -10.12 -44.73 13.88
C ASN A 45 -10.87 -44.43 12.57
N LYS A 46 -11.03 -43.16 12.24
CA LYS A 46 -11.30 -42.70 10.91
C LYS A 46 -10.06 -41.91 10.43
N PRO A 47 -9.51 -42.16 9.23
CA PRO A 47 -8.29 -41.46 8.80
C PRO A 47 -8.59 -39.97 8.63
N ILE A 48 -8.00 -39.20 9.53
CA ILE A 48 -7.95 -37.74 9.41
C ILE A 48 -7.02 -37.47 8.23
N LYS A 49 -7.57 -36.93 7.13
CA LYS A 49 -6.79 -36.28 6.09
C LYS A 49 -5.99 -35.18 6.79
N GLN A 50 -4.69 -35.39 6.91
CA GLN A 50 -3.76 -34.33 7.27
C GLN A 50 -3.89 -33.25 6.21
N GLU A 51 -4.59 -32.17 6.52
CA GLU A 51 -4.36 -30.88 5.85
C GLU A 51 -2.92 -30.52 6.14
N VAL A 52 -2.10 -30.66 5.11
CA VAL A 52 -0.74 -30.17 5.11
C VAL A 52 -0.84 -28.66 5.27
N MET A 53 -0.73 -28.19 6.52
CA MET A 53 -0.36 -26.81 6.78
C MET A 53 0.99 -26.60 6.10
N ILE A 54 0.96 -25.97 4.93
CA ILE A 54 2.16 -25.41 4.32
C ILE A 54 2.60 -24.28 5.24
N GLU A 55 3.40 -24.61 6.24
CA GLU A 55 4.21 -23.61 6.94
C GLU A 55 5.02 -22.91 5.84
N LYS A 56 4.67 -21.66 5.53
CA LYS A 56 5.54 -20.75 4.83
C LYS A 56 6.79 -20.62 5.70
N LYS A 57 7.78 -21.45 5.41
CA LYS A 57 9.10 -21.37 5.99
C LYS A 57 9.65 -19.99 5.67
N ASN A 58 9.55 -19.08 6.62
CA ASN A 58 10.24 -17.80 6.57
C ASN A 58 11.74 -18.10 6.66
N GLU A 59 12.35 -18.38 5.53
CA GLU A 59 13.80 -18.47 5.43
C GLU A 59 14.36 -17.07 5.75
N LYS A 60 14.92 -16.93 6.95
CA LYS A 60 15.63 -15.72 7.33
C LYS A 60 16.78 -15.52 6.34
N LEU A 61 16.82 -14.33 5.74
CA LEU A 61 17.92 -13.92 4.88
C LEU A 61 19.23 -13.92 5.68
N SER A 62 20.32 -14.36 5.06
CA SER A 62 21.66 -14.23 5.64
C SER A 62 22.10 -12.77 5.68
N THR A 63 23.08 -12.45 6.51
CA THR A 63 23.61 -11.08 6.62
C THR A 63 24.07 -10.52 5.26
N ASN A 64 24.70 -11.37 4.43
CA ASN A 64 25.14 -10.96 3.10
C ASN A 64 23.96 -10.69 2.14
N GLU A 65 22.90 -11.48 2.23
CA GLU A 65 21.68 -11.25 1.44
C GLU A 65 20.99 -9.96 1.87
N ILE A 66 20.95 -9.65 3.17
CA ILE A 66 20.41 -8.39 3.70
C ILE A 66 21.18 -7.20 3.14
N ASN A 67 22.51 -7.22 3.22
CA ASN A 67 23.35 -6.13 2.71
C ASN A 67 23.18 -5.94 1.19
N THR A 68 23.08 -7.03 0.43
CA THR A 68 22.84 -6.98 -1.01
C THR A 68 21.47 -6.37 -1.32
N LEU A 69 20.44 -6.73 -0.56
CA LEU A 69 19.10 -6.19 -0.71
C LEU A 69 19.03 -4.70 -0.38
N GLU A 70 19.73 -4.25 0.68
CA GLU A 70 19.80 -2.84 1.04
C GLU A 70 20.52 -2.01 -0.03
N ASN A 71 21.63 -2.50 -0.56
CA ASN A 71 22.33 -1.85 -1.67
C ASN A 71 21.44 -1.75 -2.91
N TYR A 72 20.69 -2.79 -3.22
CA TYR A 72 19.73 -2.81 -4.31
C TYR A 72 18.60 -1.78 -4.09
N LYS A 73 18.02 -1.72 -2.89
CA LYS A 73 17.01 -0.72 -2.49
C LYS A 73 17.53 0.70 -2.67
N ASN A 74 18.77 0.96 -2.26
CA ASN A 74 19.39 2.27 -2.39
C ASN A 74 19.63 2.66 -3.84
N ASN A 75 20.05 1.71 -4.68
CA ASN A 75 20.22 1.94 -6.13
C ASN A 75 18.88 2.28 -6.80
N ILE A 76 17.84 1.47 -6.56
CA ILE A 76 16.48 1.73 -7.05
C ILE A 76 15.99 3.11 -6.61
N ARG A 77 16.15 3.45 -5.32
CA ARG A 77 15.75 4.76 -4.79
C ARG A 77 16.45 5.90 -5.52
N SER A 78 17.75 5.78 -5.77
CA SER A 78 18.54 6.79 -6.49
C SER A 78 18.05 6.99 -7.92
N ILE A 79 17.79 5.90 -8.64
CA ILE A 79 17.27 5.93 -10.01
C ILE A 79 15.91 6.62 -10.04
N ILE A 80 14.96 6.17 -9.22
CA ILE A 80 13.62 6.73 -9.17
C ILE A 80 13.63 8.21 -8.76
N GLN A 81 14.44 8.57 -7.76
CA GLN A 81 14.58 9.96 -7.31
C GLN A 81 15.11 10.86 -8.42
N SER A 82 16.08 10.41 -9.21
CA SER A 82 16.60 11.15 -10.36
C SER A 82 15.53 11.38 -11.43
N PHE A 83 14.73 10.35 -11.73
CA PHE A 83 13.59 10.47 -12.64
C PHE A 83 12.53 11.44 -12.10
N ALA A 84 12.22 11.37 -10.81
CA ALA A 84 11.23 12.23 -10.18
C ALA A 84 11.61 13.73 -10.24
N ILE A 85 12.89 14.03 -9.98
CA ILE A 85 13.41 15.41 -10.10
C ILE A 85 13.35 15.90 -11.54
N THR A 86 13.78 15.09 -12.51
CA THR A 86 13.76 15.43 -13.92
C THR A 86 12.34 15.63 -14.45
N ASN A 87 11.38 14.87 -13.94
CA ASN A 87 9.97 14.91 -14.34
C ASN A 87 9.09 15.68 -13.35
N TYR A 88 9.68 16.62 -12.60
CA TYR A 88 8.90 17.47 -11.69
C TYR A 88 7.79 18.19 -12.45
N PRO A 89 6.52 18.11 -12.00
CA PRO A 89 5.42 18.77 -12.72
C PRO A 89 5.64 20.28 -12.81
N LYS A 90 5.66 20.82 -14.03
CA LYS A 90 5.94 22.26 -14.27
C LYS A 90 5.02 23.21 -13.51
N LYS A 91 3.76 22.79 -13.29
CA LYS A 91 2.76 23.54 -12.51
C LYS A 91 3.17 23.63 -11.04
N ASP A 92 3.61 22.53 -10.46
CA ASP A 92 4.03 22.45 -9.06
C ASP A 92 5.37 23.16 -8.85
N LEU A 93 6.30 23.00 -9.78
CA LEU A 93 7.56 23.74 -9.77
C LEU A 93 7.34 25.27 -9.75
N ARG A 94 6.43 25.78 -10.60
CA ARG A 94 6.10 27.23 -10.64
C ARG A 94 5.39 27.71 -9.39
N ARG A 95 4.61 26.84 -8.74
CA ARG A 95 3.89 27.16 -7.50
C ARG A 95 4.72 26.91 -6.24
N LYS A 96 5.93 26.40 -6.41
CA LYS A 96 6.82 25.96 -5.32
C LYS A 96 6.15 24.94 -4.40
N ASN A 97 5.35 24.03 -4.97
CA ASN A 97 4.73 22.94 -4.22
C ASN A 97 5.78 21.86 -4.01
N GLU A 98 6.13 21.60 -2.80
CA GLU A 98 7.04 20.53 -2.36
C GLU A 98 6.25 19.40 -1.70
N GLY A 99 6.90 18.24 -1.49
CA GLY A 99 6.27 17.14 -0.80
C GLY A 99 7.11 15.87 -0.77
N ILE A 100 6.64 14.92 0.02
CA ILE A 100 7.21 13.58 0.13
C ILE A 100 6.12 12.60 -0.28
N VAL A 101 6.41 11.77 -1.27
CA VAL A 101 5.52 10.70 -1.71
C VAL A 101 6.10 9.36 -1.26
N HIS A 102 5.39 8.69 -0.38
CA HIS A 102 5.70 7.35 0.07
C HIS A 102 5.11 6.35 -0.94
N ILE A 103 5.95 5.54 -1.57
CA ILE A 103 5.54 4.55 -2.56
C ILE A 103 5.92 3.16 -2.08
N ILE A 104 4.94 2.25 -2.16
CA ILE A 104 5.12 0.82 -1.94
C ILE A 104 4.90 0.14 -3.28
N PHE A 105 5.88 -0.61 -3.76
CA PHE A 105 5.77 -1.29 -5.05
C PHE A 105 6.33 -2.70 -4.98
N LYS A 106 5.82 -3.55 -5.85
CA LYS A 106 6.25 -4.93 -5.97
C LYS A 106 6.89 -5.16 -7.34
N LEU A 107 8.00 -5.89 -7.35
CA LEU A 107 8.70 -6.28 -8.56
C LEU A 107 8.41 -7.75 -8.91
N LYS A 108 8.44 -8.05 -10.20
CA LYS A 108 8.55 -9.41 -10.71
C LYS A 108 10.01 -9.86 -10.68
N GLU A 109 10.23 -11.14 -10.91
CA GLU A 109 11.60 -11.70 -10.93
C GLU A 109 12.49 -11.11 -12.02
N ASP A 110 11.90 -10.62 -13.11
CA ASP A 110 12.58 -9.96 -14.21
C ASP A 110 12.88 -8.47 -13.98
N GLY A 111 12.59 -7.95 -12.78
CA GLY A 111 12.77 -6.54 -12.44
C GLY A 111 11.67 -5.61 -12.96
N SER A 112 10.65 -6.13 -13.64
CA SER A 112 9.50 -5.34 -14.04
C SER A 112 8.55 -5.12 -12.86
N ILE A 113 7.72 -4.07 -12.96
CA ILE A 113 6.77 -3.74 -11.91
C ILE A 113 5.55 -4.65 -11.99
N ASP A 114 5.18 -5.21 -10.84
CA ASP A 114 3.95 -5.97 -10.65
C ASP A 114 2.81 -5.06 -10.15
N SER A 115 3.07 -4.28 -9.09
CA SER A 115 2.10 -3.36 -8.51
C SER A 115 2.78 -2.12 -7.93
N ILE A 116 2.03 -0.99 -7.89
CA ILE A 116 2.45 0.26 -7.25
C ILE A 116 1.30 0.81 -6.44
N ASN A 117 1.57 1.14 -5.18
CA ASN A 117 0.62 1.75 -4.26
C ASN A 117 1.24 2.96 -3.56
N THR A 118 0.39 3.92 -3.18
CA THR A 118 0.80 5.04 -2.33
C THR A 118 0.70 4.63 -0.87
N GLY A 119 1.78 4.81 -0.13
CA GLY A 119 1.83 4.48 1.29
C GLY A 119 1.23 5.58 2.18
N PRO A 120 0.95 5.25 3.45
CA PRO A 120 0.25 6.14 4.39
C PRO A 120 1.05 7.38 4.79
N ASN A 121 2.38 7.36 4.65
CA ASN A 121 3.26 8.46 5.03
C ASN A 121 3.42 9.52 3.93
N THR A 122 2.55 9.52 2.91
CA THR A 122 2.56 10.49 1.83
C THR A 122 2.12 11.86 2.33
N LYS A 123 2.95 12.88 2.04
CA LYS A 123 2.71 14.31 2.33
C LYS A 123 2.96 15.11 1.06
N ALA A 124 2.08 14.97 0.09
CA ALA A 124 2.17 15.62 -1.22
C ALA A 124 0.78 15.79 -1.82
N ASN A 125 0.65 16.69 -2.81
CA ASN A 125 -0.56 16.82 -3.58
C ASN A 125 -0.69 15.73 -4.66
N ASP A 126 -1.88 15.55 -5.22
CA ASP A 126 -2.18 14.52 -6.22
C ASP A 126 -1.28 14.61 -7.48
N SER A 127 -0.88 15.83 -7.86
CA SER A 127 0.01 16.03 -9.00
C SER A 127 1.39 15.45 -8.77
N LEU A 128 1.97 15.64 -7.56
CA LEU A 128 3.25 15.06 -7.16
C LEU A 128 3.14 13.55 -6.95
N ILE A 129 2.01 13.07 -6.41
CA ILE A 129 1.74 11.63 -6.26
C ILE A 129 1.73 10.94 -7.62
N ASN A 130 1.00 11.48 -8.59
CA ASN A 130 0.95 10.93 -9.94
C ASN A 130 2.33 10.97 -10.62
N ALA A 131 3.08 12.05 -10.46
CA ALA A 131 4.44 12.18 -10.99
C ALA A 131 5.40 11.15 -10.36
N ALA A 132 5.24 10.86 -9.07
CA ALA A 132 6.01 9.85 -8.37
C ALA A 132 5.73 8.44 -8.91
N ILE A 133 4.45 8.08 -9.07
CA ILE A 133 4.02 6.80 -9.65
C ILE A 133 4.56 6.65 -11.08
N ASP A 134 4.47 7.70 -11.89
CA ASP A 134 5.00 7.70 -13.25
C ASP A 134 6.53 7.58 -13.28
N SER A 135 7.22 8.17 -12.31
CA SER A 135 8.68 8.06 -12.19
C SER A 135 9.09 6.62 -11.88
N VAL A 136 8.38 5.93 -10.98
CA VAL A 136 8.61 4.51 -10.69
C VAL A 136 8.39 3.67 -11.95
N ARG A 137 7.28 3.87 -12.67
CA ARG A 137 6.98 3.14 -13.91
C ARG A 137 8.03 3.33 -15.00
N LYS A 138 8.49 4.56 -15.18
CA LYS A 138 9.49 4.91 -16.20
C LYS A 138 10.90 4.46 -15.86
N SER A 139 11.18 4.21 -14.59
CA SER A 139 12.47 3.69 -14.10
C SER A 139 12.62 2.18 -14.32
N ALA A 140 11.53 1.47 -14.52
CA ALA A 140 11.54 0.03 -14.77
C ALA A 140 11.88 -0.29 -16.25
N PRO A 141 12.41 -1.50 -16.55
CA PRO A 141 12.75 -2.57 -15.59
C PRO A 141 14.01 -2.27 -14.77
N PHE A 142 14.02 -2.72 -13.52
CA PHE A 142 15.20 -2.64 -12.67
C PHE A 142 16.11 -3.84 -12.88
N GLU A 143 17.35 -3.73 -12.37
CA GLU A 143 18.31 -4.83 -12.44
C GLU A 143 17.74 -6.11 -11.80
N GLN A 144 17.91 -7.23 -12.48
CA GLN A 144 17.47 -8.51 -11.96
C GLN A 144 18.49 -9.07 -10.98
N ILE A 145 18.06 -9.35 -9.76
CA ILE A 145 18.87 -10.03 -8.74
C ILE A 145 18.18 -11.31 -8.25
N SER A 146 18.99 -12.30 -7.85
CA SER A 146 18.46 -13.59 -7.36
C SER A 146 17.54 -13.45 -6.14
N LEU A 147 17.72 -12.40 -5.33
CA LEU A 147 16.93 -12.12 -4.14
C LEU A 147 15.47 -11.72 -4.45
N LEU A 148 15.15 -11.30 -5.68
CA LEU A 148 13.77 -11.03 -6.10
C LEU A 148 12.86 -12.26 -6.04
N LYS A 149 13.42 -13.46 -5.94
CA LYS A 149 12.66 -14.69 -5.68
C LYS A 149 12.11 -14.76 -4.26
N LYS A 150 12.82 -14.14 -3.30
CA LYS A 150 12.49 -14.14 -1.87
C LYS A 150 11.79 -12.85 -1.44
N GLU A 151 12.32 -11.70 -1.85
CA GLU A 151 11.83 -10.38 -1.46
C GLU A 151 11.52 -9.56 -2.71
N ARG A 152 10.28 -9.16 -2.88
CA ARG A 152 9.78 -8.45 -4.07
C ARG A 152 9.13 -7.12 -3.76
N GLU A 153 8.79 -6.87 -2.50
CA GLU A 153 8.12 -5.65 -2.08
C GLU A 153 9.12 -4.64 -1.57
N PHE A 154 9.03 -3.42 -2.09
CA PHE A 154 9.94 -2.33 -1.82
C PHE A 154 9.17 -1.10 -1.40
N GLU A 155 9.73 -0.37 -0.45
CA GLU A 155 9.18 0.84 0.10
C GLU A 155 10.21 1.96 -0.02
N ILE A 156 9.81 3.08 -0.62
CA ILE A 156 10.69 4.25 -0.82
C ILE A 156 9.94 5.56 -0.59
N ASN A 157 10.68 6.59 -0.20
CA ASN A 157 10.20 7.96 -0.16
C ASN A 157 10.81 8.75 -1.32
N ILE A 158 9.96 9.32 -2.17
CA ILE A 158 10.34 10.23 -3.24
C ILE A 158 10.18 11.65 -2.72
N ILE A 159 11.26 12.43 -2.75
CA ILE A 159 11.30 13.78 -2.19
C ILE A 159 11.26 14.78 -3.32
N TYR A 160 10.21 15.60 -3.33
CA TYR A 160 10.07 16.76 -4.21
C TYR A 160 10.43 18.02 -3.41
N LYS A 161 11.62 18.54 -3.66
CA LYS A 161 12.12 19.76 -3.01
C LYS A 161 12.72 20.70 -4.07
N ILE A 162 12.54 21.98 -3.88
CA ILE A 162 13.07 23.04 -4.74
C ILE A 162 14.26 23.67 -4.03
N ASN A 163 15.41 23.68 -4.71
CA ASN A 163 16.63 24.31 -4.21
C ASN A 163 16.67 25.78 -4.62
#